data_edd3f15431a08ca23a7094cf87c65f00
#
_entry.id   edd3f15431a08ca23a7094cf87c65f00
#
_cell.length_a   1.000
_cell.length_b   1.000
_cell.length_c   1.000
_cell.angle_alpha   90.00
_cell.angle_beta   90.00
_cell.angle_gamma   90.00
#
_symmetry.space_group_name_H-M   'P 1'
#
loop_
_entity.id
_entity.type
_entity.pdbx_description
1 polymer ?
#
loop_
_entity_poly.entity_id
_entity_poly.type
_entity_poly.pdbx_seq_one_letter_code
_entity_poly.pdbx_strand_id
1 'polypeptide(L)'
;MTPTTTIPERMRASVLTAPLTLSIEDVPTPPMESDEVLVEVAAVGVCGSDTHYYRHGRIGDFVVTSPLILGHELSGRIVAAGEEVPESRVGERVAIEPQKNCRRCRECRAGHYNLCPNMEFYATPPIDGAFAQYCVIRTEFAHRIPDSMSDEAAALLEPLSVAVTTMRKAAVTPGSSILIAGAGPIGIICAQTARAFGAAEIIVTDLVAERRERALSYGATRVIDPREIDVATAGLDVNAFVDASGSPHAVMSGI
;
A
#
# COMPACT_ATOMS: atom_id res chain seq x y z
N MET A 1 -28.29 0.23 -20.40
CA MET A 1 -27.20 -0.09 -21.35
C MET A 1 -25.99 0.69 -20.86
N THR A 2 -25.00 0.01 -20.28
CA THR A 2 -23.73 0.62 -19.90
C THR A 2 -23.01 1.02 -21.20
N PRO A 3 -22.46 2.22 -21.32
CA PRO A 3 -21.70 2.57 -22.51
C PRO A 3 -20.52 1.60 -22.63
N THR A 4 -20.39 0.96 -23.77
CA THR A 4 -19.23 0.12 -24.10
C THR A 4 -18.04 1.09 -24.22
N THR A 5 -17.27 1.25 -23.16
CA THR A 5 -16.05 2.06 -23.19
C THR A 5 -15.07 1.32 -24.11
N THR A 6 -14.76 1.91 -25.25
CA THR A 6 -13.75 1.36 -26.15
C THR A 6 -12.39 1.50 -25.44
N ILE A 7 -11.76 0.37 -25.13
CA ILE A 7 -10.43 0.35 -24.52
C ILE A 7 -9.43 0.84 -25.57
N PRO A 8 -8.64 1.89 -25.27
CA PRO A 8 -7.63 2.38 -26.20
C PRO A 8 -6.46 1.41 -26.32
N GLU A 9 -5.84 1.32 -27.48
CA GLU A 9 -4.62 0.52 -27.70
C GLU A 9 -3.42 1.07 -26.93
N ARG A 10 -3.43 2.37 -26.62
CA ARG A 10 -2.39 3.08 -25.90
C ARG A 10 -2.99 3.92 -24.78
N MET A 11 -2.21 4.10 -23.72
CA MET A 11 -2.61 4.83 -22.52
C MET A 11 -1.49 5.76 -22.05
N ARG A 12 -1.84 6.77 -21.28
CA ARG A 12 -0.85 7.60 -20.59
C ARG A 12 -0.40 6.94 -19.29
N ALA A 13 0.91 6.97 -19.04
CA ALA A 13 1.52 6.52 -17.81
C ALA A 13 2.61 7.47 -17.33
N SER A 14 2.84 7.51 -16.03
CA SER A 14 4.00 8.17 -15.44
C SER A 14 5.15 7.17 -15.35
N VAL A 15 6.20 7.40 -16.13
CA VAL A 15 7.31 6.46 -16.31
C VAL A 15 8.57 7.01 -15.65
N LEU A 16 9.17 6.23 -14.75
CA LEU A 16 10.50 6.50 -14.21
C LEU A 16 11.54 5.98 -15.19
N THR A 17 12.26 6.87 -15.87
CA THR A 17 13.27 6.54 -16.86
C THR A 17 14.69 6.53 -16.29
N ALA A 18 14.92 7.29 -15.23
CA ALA A 18 16.16 7.33 -14.46
C ALA A 18 15.87 7.95 -13.07
N PRO A 19 16.77 7.81 -12.09
CA PRO A 19 16.63 8.53 -10.83
C PRO A 19 16.35 10.02 -11.04
N LEU A 20 15.38 10.55 -10.31
CA LEU A 20 14.88 11.93 -10.39
C LEU A 20 14.24 12.33 -11.73
N THR A 21 13.97 11.37 -12.62
CA THR A 21 13.41 11.64 -13.94
C THR A 21 12.13 10.85 -14.16
N LEU A 22 11.00 11.54 -14.04
CA LEU A 22 9.67 11.04 -14.40
C LEU A 22 9.15 11.77 -15.63
N SER A 23 8.54 11.05 -16.55
CA SER A 23 7.86 11.60 -17.73
C SER A 23 6.46 11.00 -17.86
N ILE A 24 5.54 11.79 -18.42
CA ILE A 24 4.25 11.24 -18.87
C ILE A 24 4.45 10.76 -20.29
N GLU A 25 4.27 9.46 -20.46
CA GLU A 25 4.48 8.79 -21.74
C GLU A 25 3.19 8.16 -22.24
N ASP A 26 3.12 8.02 -23.55
CA ASP A 26 2.09 7.24 -24.22
C ASP A 26 2.66 5.82 -24.41
N VAL A 27 2.08 4.85 -23.69
CA VAL A 27 2.53 3.46 -23.66
C VAL A 27 1.44 2.52 -24.14
N PRO A 28 1.73 1.30 -24.59
CA PRO A 28 0.71 0.31 -24.90
C PRO A 28 -0.17 0.02 -23.70
N THR A 29 -1.49 -0.12 -23.90
CA THR A 29 -2.37 -0.71 -22.88
C THR A 29 -1.93 -2.15 -22.63
N PRO A 30 -1.76 -2.59 -21.37
CA PRO A 30 -1.25 -3.92 -21.09
C PRO A 30 -2.20 -5.01 -21.61
N PRO A 31 -1.67 -6.08 -22.22
CA PRO A 31 -2.47 -7.23 -22.62
C PRO A 31 -2.98 -7.97 -21.37
N MET A 32 -4.13 -8.61 -21.49
CA MET A 32 -4.79 -9.35 -20.42
C MET A 32 -4.75 -10.84 -20.69
N GLU A 33 -4.42 -11.66 -19.67
CA GLU A 33 -4.51 -13.11 -19.70
C GLU A 33 -5.96 -13.59 -19.45
N SER A 34 -6.23 -14.88 -19.63
CA SER A 34 -7.60 -15.43 -19.54
C SER A 34 -8.23 -15.30 -18.15
N ASP A 35 -7.41 -15.32 -17.08
CA ASP A 35 -7.83 -15.23 -15.68
C ASP A 35 -7.68 -13.81 -15.07
N GLU A 36 -7.42 -12.81 -15.92
CA GLU A 36 -7.18 -11.43 -15.50
C GLU A 36 -8.33 -10.49 -15.80
N VAL A 37 -8.27 -9.33 -15.19
CA VAL A 37 -9.17 -8.19 -15.46
C VAL A 37 -8.35 -6.97 -15.81
N LEU A 38 -8.87 -6.16 -16.75
CA LEU A 38 -8.35 -4.81 -17.02
C LEU A 38 -9.10 -3.82 -16.13
N VAL A 39 -8.36 -3.06 -15.38
CA VAL A 39 -8.88 -2.07 -14.44
C VAL A 39 -8.56 -0.68 -14.95
N GLU A 40 -9.58 0.15 -15.16
CA GLU A 40 -9.43 1.59 -15.30
C GLU A 40 -9.13 2.18 -13.92
N VAL A 41 -7.96 2.79 -13.78
CA VAL A 41 -7.45 3.30 -12.50
C VAL A 41 -8.19 4.57 -12.11
N ALA A 42 -8.78 4.59 -10.91
CA ALA A 42 -9.51 5.74 -10.39
C ALA A 42 -8.66 6.56 -9.40
N ALA A 43 -7.94 5.88 -8.51
CA ALA A 43 -7.04 6.51 -7.55
C ALA A 43 -5.81 5.64 -7.28
N VAL A 44 -4.65 6.28 -7.10
CA VAL A 44 -3.41 5.60 -6.72
C VAL A 44 -2.73 6.42 -5.62
N GLY A 45 -2.37 5.75 -4.51
CA GLY A 45 -1.54 6.29 -3.46
C GLY A 45 -0.06 6.37 -3.89
N VAL A 46 0.69 7.24 -3.23
CA VAL A 46 2.14 7.35 -3.39
C VAL A 46 2.81 6.78 -2.14
N CYS A 47 3.43 5.63 -2.28
CA CYS A 47 4.16 4.96 -1.21
C CYS A 47 5.57 5.56 -1.00
N GLY A 48 6.13 5.31 0.17
CA GLY A 48 7.54 5.61 0.45
C GLY A 48 8.50 4.90 -0.50
N SER A 49 8.17 3.68 -0.95
CA SER A 49 8.96 2.93 -1.94
C SER A 49 9.00 3.62 -3.32
N ASP A 50 7.90 4.24 -3.77
CA ASP A 50 7.89 5.01 -5.02
C ASP A 50 8.87 6.19 -4.94
N THR A 51 8.92 6.88 -3.79
CA THR A 51 9.87 7.96 -3.57
C THR A 51 11.31 7.47 -3.47
N HIS A 52 11.55 6.26 -2.97
CA HIS A 52 12.87 5.63 -2.95
C HIS A 52 13.34 5.28 -4.36
N TYR A 53 12.51 4.62 -5.19
CA TYR A 53 12.84 4.36 -6.58
C TYR A 53 13.08 5.66 -7.36
N TYR A 54 12.22 6.66 -7.17
CA TYR A 54 12.40 7.97 -7.80
C TYR A 54 13.75 8.61 -7.46
N ARG A 55 14.15 8.58 -6.18
CA ARG A 55 15.37 9.25 -5.73
C ARG A 55 16.64 8.46 -6.01
N HIS A 56 16.59 7.15 -5.84
CA HIS A 56 17.79 6.30 -5.77
C HIS A 56 17.85 5.24 -6.86
N GLY A 57 16.78 5.01 -7.62
CA GLY A 57 16.69 3.98 -8.65
C GLY A 57 16.74 2.56 -8.12
N ARG A 58 16.64 2.35 -6.79
CA ARG A 58 16.71 1.03 -6.18
C ARG A 58 16.14 0.98 -4.77
N ILE A 59 15.71 -0.23 -4.36
CA ILE A 59 15.43 -0.58 -2.97
C ILE A 59 16.07 -1.95 -2.72
N GLY A 60 17.10 -2.00 -1.86
CA GLY A 60 17.88 -3.23 -1.65
C GLY A 60 18.44 -3.76 -2.97
N ASP A 61 18.10 -5.00 -3.31
CA ASP A 61 18.55 -5.67 -4.53
C ASP A 61 17.65 -5.39 -5.76
N PHE A 62 16.49 -4.76 -5.57
CA PHE A 62 15.60 -4.36 -6.65
C PHE A 62 16.10 -3.06 -7.28
N VAL A 63 16.70 -3.17 -8.47
CA VAL A 63 17.31 -2.05 -9.19
C VAL A 63 16.51 -1.75 -10.46
N VAL A 64 16.18 -0.48 -10.67
CA VAL A 64 15.54 -0.01 -11.90
C VAL A 64 16.60 0.02 -13.02
N THR A 65 16.55 -0.95 -13.91
CA THR A 65 17.48 -1.09 -15.03
C THR A 65 16.87 -0.76 -16.39
N SER A 66 15.56 -0.52 -16.41
CA SER A 66 14.76 -0.14 -17.57
C SER A 66 13.67 0.83 -17.13
N PRO A 67 13.00 1.58 -18.04
CA PRO A 67 11.85 2.38 -17.70
C PRO A 67 10.81 1.58 -16.90
N LEU A 68 10.25 2.19 -15.85
CA LEU A 68 9.33 1.53 -14.91
C LEU A 68 8.16 2.45 -14.58
N ILE A 69 6.94 1.92 -14.63
CA ILE A 69 5.75 2.58 -14.08
C ILE A 69 5.70 2.27 -12.58
N LEU A 70 5.65 3.29 -11.74
CA LEU A 70 5.53 3.15 -10.28
C LEU A 70 4.05 3.05 -9.85
N GLY A 71 3.81 2.97 -8.51
CA GLY A 71 2.48 2.95 -7.90
C GLY A 71 1.92 1.54 -7.72
N HIS A 72 1.43 1.24 -6.51
CA HIS A 72 0.88 -0.07 -6.16
C HIS A 72 -0.28 0.01 -5.14
N GLU A 73 -0.62 1.18 -4.65
CA GLU A 73 -1.73 1.43 -3.73
C GLU A 73 -2.93 1.97 -4.52
N LEU A 74 -3.79 1.10 -5.08
CA LEU A 74 -4.77 1.58 -6.06
C LEU A 74 -6.17 1.01 -5.91
N SER A 75 -7.09 1.77 -6.48
CA SER A 75 -8.47 1.38 -6.75
C SER A 75 -8.87 1.75 -8.17
N GLY A 76 -9.93 1.14 -8.65
CA GLY A 76 -10.43 1.41 -9.98
C GLY A 76 -11.72 0.68 -10.31
N ARG A 77 -12.01 0.60 -11.59
CA ARG A 77 -13.19 -0.09 -12.14
C ARG A 77 -12.75 -1.13 -13.16
N ILE A 78 -13.28 -2.34 -13.08
CA ILE A 78 -13.06 -3.38 -14.09
C ILE A 78 -13.77 -2.94 -15.37
N VAL A 79 -13.02 -2.82 -16.47
CA VAL A 79 -13.53 -2.42 -17.79
C VAL A 79 -13.48 -3.55 -18.81
N ALA A 80 -12.69 -4.61 -18.55
CA ALA A 80 -12.71 -5.84 -19.33
C ALA A 80 -12.33 -7.04 -18.43
N ALA A 81 -12.74 -8.22 -18.87
CA ALA A 81 -12.49 -9.48 -18.19
C ALA A 81 -11.97 -10.52 -19.20
N GLY A 82 -10.99 -11.34 -18.76
CA GLY A 82 -10.48 -12.45 -19.54
C GLY A 82 -11.52 -13.57 -19.67
N GLU A 83 -11.27 -14.52 -20.57
CA GLU A 83 -12.23 -15.57 -20.94
C GLU A 83 -12.64 -16.48 -19.76
N GLU A 84 -11.76 -16.66 -18.76
CA GLU A 84 -12.05 -17.44 -17.55
C GLU A 84 -12.70 -16.63 -16.42
N VAL A 85 -12.87 -15.31 -16.60
CA VAL A 85 -13.47 -14.42 -15.61
C VAL A 85 -14.94 -14.18 -15.94
N PRO A 86 -15.86 -14.28 -14.96
CA PRO A 86 -17.25 -13.95 -15.20
C PRO A 86 -17.44 -12.51 -15.73
N GLU A 87 -18.13 -12.36 -16.87
CA GLU A 87 -18.37 -11.03 -17.47
C GLU A 87 -19.14 -10.08 -16.53
N SER A 88 -19.89 -10.65 -15.57
CA SER A 88 -20.59 -9.87 -14.53
C SER A 88 -19.67 -9.03 -13.65
N ARG A 89 -18.37 -9.29 -13.66
CA ARG A 89 -17.37 -8.46 -12.96
C ARG A 89 -17.09 -7.13 -13.66
N VAL A 90 -17.37 -7.02 -14.96
CA VAL A 90 -17.20 -5.77 -15.69
C VAL A 90 -18.13 -4.70 -15.10
N GLY A 91 -17.58 -3.56 -14.76
CA GLY A 91 -18.25 -2.47 -14.07
C GLY A 91 -18.10 -2.48 -12.55
N GLU A 92 -17.59 -3.56 -11.94
CA GLU A 92 -17.28 -3.58 -10.49
C GLU A 92 -16.21 -2.54 -10.14
N ARG A 93 -16.44 -1.84 -9.02
CA ARG A 93 -15.41 -1.02 -8.37
C ARG A 93 -14.57 -1.92 -7.45
N VAL A 94 -13.25 -1.78 -7.54
CA VAL A 94 -12.31 -2.68 -6.88
C VAL A 94 -11.15 -1.93 -6.24
N ALA A 95 -10.66 -2.48 -5.12
CA ALA A 95 -9.31 -2.24 -4.62
C ALA A 95 -8.41 -3.38 -5.06
N ILE A 96 -7.17 -3.08 -5.34
CA ILE A 96 -6.24 -4.06 -5.90
C ILE A 96 -5.24 -4.51 -4.83
N GLU A 97 -5.08 -5.82 -4.72
CA GLU A 97 -3.93 -6.44 -4.08
C GLU A 97 -2.83 -6.60 -5.15
N PRO A 98 -1.76 -5.79 -5.11
CA PRO A 98 -0.90 -5.53 -6.26
C PRO A 98 0.16 -6.61 -6.48
N GLN A 99 -0.24 -7.88 -6.50
CA GLN A 99 0.67 -9.02 -6.58
C GLN A 99 0.19 -10.09 -7.55
N LYS A 100 1.14 -10.88 -8.09
CA LYS A 100 0.89 -12.08 -8.89
C LYS A 100 1.79 -13.19 -8.37
N ASN A 101 1.19 -14.18 -7.69
CA ASN A 101 1.89 -15.33 -7.14
C ASN A 101 1.99 -16.48 -8.16
N CYS A 102 2.88 -17.46 -7.96
CA CYS A 102 3.05 -18.56 -8.91
C CYS A 102 2.00 -19.68 -8.78
N ARG A 103 1.14 -19.68 -7.74
CA ARG A 103 0.10 -20.69 -7.42
C ARG A 103 0.59 -22.14 -7.21
N ARG A 104 1.87 -22.46 -7.48
CA ARG A 104 2.38 -23.84 -7.52
C ARG A 104 3.48 -24.16 -6.49
N CYS A 105 4.14 -23.17 -5.92
CA CYS A 105 5.14 -23.40 -4.89
C CYS A 105 4.51 -23.88 -3.57
N ARG A 106 5.35 -24.33 -2.64
CA ARG A 106 4.92 -24.81 -1.34
C ARG A 106 4.07 -23.77 -0.59
N GLU A 107 4.52 -22.52 -0.58
CA GLU A 107 3.85 -21.44 0.16
C GLU A 107 2.47 -21.12 -0.44
N CYS A 108 2.38 -21.05 -1.77
CA CYS A 108 1.08 -20.85 -2.44
C CYS A 108 0.11 -21.99 -2.14
N ARG A 109 0.56 -23.25 -2.18
CA ARG A 109 -0.29 -24.41 -1.88
C ARG A 109 -0.70 -24.51 -0.42
N ALA A 110 0.07 -23.90 0.48
CA ALA A 110 -0.25 -23.80 1.91
C ALA A 110 -1.16 -22.60 2.25
N GLY A 111 -1.55 -21.78 1.26
CA GLY A 111 -2.33 -20.56 1.48
C GLY A 111 -1.50 -19.35 1.91
N HIS A 112 -0.19 -19.49 2.00
CA HIS A 112 0.73 -18.41 2.33
C HIS A 112 1.28 -17.74 1.06
N TYR A 113 0.38 -17.41 0.12
CA TYR A 113 0.75 -16.93 -1.20
C TYR A 113 1.55 -15.61 -1.16
N ASN A 114 1.36 -14.79 -0.13
CA ASN A 114 2.16 -13.60 0.15
C ASN A 114 3.66 -13.89 0.43
N LEU A 115 4.01 -15.15 0.69
CA LEU A 115 5.39 -15.62 0.85
C LEU A 115 5.91 -16.36 -0.39
N CYS A 116 5.26 -16.19 -1.53
CA CYS A 116 5.67 -16.83 -2.78
C CYS A 116 7.09 -16.36 -3.19
N PRO A 117 8.06 -17.27 -3.36
CA PRO A 117 9.41 -16.88 -3.79
C PRO A 117 9.49 -16.36 -5.23
N ASN A 118 8.42 -16.58 -6.02
CA ASN A 118 8.29 -16.08 -7.39
C ASN A 118 7.18 -15.02 -7.46
N MET A 119 7.10 -14.17 -6.45
CA MET A 119 6.13 -13.08 -6.41
C MET A 119 6.52 -12.03 -7.45
N GLU A 120 5.55 -11.65 -8.28
CA GLU A 120 5.57 -10.40 -9.04
C GLU A 120 4.74 -9.37 -8.27
N PHE A 121 5.32 -8.21 -8.00
CA PHE A 121 4.66 -7.16 -7.26
C PHE A 121 4.73 -5.85 -8.06
N TYR A 122 3.62 -5.14 -8.14
CA TYR A 122 3.55 -3.87 -8.87
C TYR A 122 4.63 -2.89 -8.40
N ALA A 123 5.14 -2.10 -9.34
CA ALA A 123 6.18 -1.12 -9.09
C ALA A 123 7.47 -1.69 -8.46
N THR A 124 7.69 -3.00 -8.59
CA THR A 124 8.95 -3.66 -8.19
C THR A 124 9.64 -4.16 -9.44
N PRO A 125 10.85 -3.65 -9.78
CA PRO A 125 11.53 -4.00 -11.02
C PRO A 125 11.63 -5.52 -11.25
N PRO A 126 11.31 -6.04 -12.45
CA PRO A 126 10.95 -5.31 -13.67
C PRO A 126 9.43 -5.10 -13.87
N ILE A 127 8.59 -5.26 -12.84
CA ILE A 127 7.13 -5.26 -12.95
C ILE A 127 6.60 -3.85 -12.87
N ASP A 128 5.83 -3.43 -13.89
CA ASP A 128 5.15 -2.15 -13.91
C ASP A 128 4.06 -2.04 -12.85
N GLY A 129 3.84 -0.82 -12.35
CA GLY A 129 2.82 -0.45 -11.41
C GLY A 129 1.62 0.24 -12.06
N ALA A 130 0.94 1.07 -11.28
CA ALA A 130 -0.37 1.61 -11.61
C ALA A 130 -0.44 3.15 -11.72
N PHE A 131 0.68 3.87 -11.79
CA PHE A 131 0.65 5.28 -12.19
C PHE A 131 0.37 5.41 -13.69
N ALA A 132 -0.73 4.81 -14.13
CA ALA A 132 -1.19 4.70 -15.50
C ALA A 132 -2.73 4.76 -15.56
N GLN A 133 -3.30 4.90 -16.74
CA GLN A 133 -4.76 4.92 -16.90
C GLN A 133 -5.39 3.54 -16.70
N TYR A 134 -4.67 2.48 -17.05
CA TYR A 134 -5.12 1.09 -16.91
C TYR A 134 -4.03 0.22 -16.32
N CYS A 135 -4.44 -0.83 -15.61
CA CYS A 135 -3.58 -1.91 -15.17
C CYS A 135 -4.28 -3.26 -15.32
N VAL A 136 -3.53 -4.34 -15.33
CA VAL A 136 -4.03 -5.72 -15.47
C VAL A 136 -3.65 -6.52 -14.24
N ILE A 137 -4.62 -7.15 -13.61
CA ILE A 137 -4.44 -7.98 -12.43
C ILE A 137 -5.27 -9.25 -12.52
N ARG A 138 -4.82 -10.33 -11.89
CA ARG A 138 -5.67 -11.52 -11.75
C ARG A 138 -6.95 -11.20 -11.00
N THR A 139 -8.04 -11.78 -11.45
CA THR A 139 -9.39 -11.51 -10.93
C THR A 139 -9.51 -11.74 -9.41
N GLU A 140 -8.75 -12.68 -8.85
CA GLU A 140 -8.73 -12.99 -7.42
C GLU A 140 -8.13 -11.87 -6.55
N PHE A 141 -7.29 -11.02 -7.13
CA PHE A 141 -6.64 -9.88 -6.46
C PHE A 141 -7.34 -8.54 -6.73
N ALA A 142 -8.43 -8.55 -7.47
CA ALA A 142 -9.31 -7.40 -7.66
C ALA A 142 -10.52 -7.52 -6.71
N HIS A 143 -10.41 -6.93 -5.52
CA HIS A 143 -11.40 -7.05 -4.46
C HIS A 143 -12.50 -6.02 -4.61
N ARG A 144 -13.75 -6.49 -4.76
CA ARG A 144 -14.92 -5.60 -4.85
C ARG A 144 -15.04 -4.75 -3.59
N ILE A 145 -15.29 -3.45 -3.78
CA ILE A 145 -15.51 -2.49 -2.69
C ILE A 145 -16.99 -2.09 -2.60
N PRO A 146 -17.47 -1.70 -1.41
CA PRO A 146 -18.82 -1.15 -1.23
C PRO A 146 -19.02 0.14 -2.04
N ASP A 147 -20.24 0.36 -2.54
CA ASP A 147 -20.58 1.57 -3.28
C ASP A 147 -20.43 2.85 -2.46
N SER A 148 -20.54 2.75 -1.13
CA SER A 148 -20.35 3.86 -0.20
C SER A 148 -18.88 4.24 0.04
N MET A 149 -17.90 3.42 -0.39
CA MET A 149 -16.48 3.70 -0.24
C MET A 149 -16.00 4.57 -1.41
N SER A 150 -15.27 5.66 -1.13
CA SER A 150 -14.63 6.45 -2.19
C SER A 150 -13.44 5.68 -2.81
N ASP A 151 -13.02 6.07 -4.01
CA ASP A 151 -11.89 5.45 -4.68
C ASP A 151 -10.58 5.72 -3.94
N GLU A 152 -10.42 6.91 -3.36
CA GLU A 152 -9.26 7.26 -2.54
C GLU A 152 -9.19 6.41 -1.27
N ALA A 153 -10.33 6.19 -0.60
CA ALA A 153 -10.37 5.31 0.57
C ALA A 153 -10.08 3.85 0.20
N ALA A 154 -10.51 3.42 -0.98
CA ALA A 154 -10.25 2.08 -1.48
C ALA A 154 -8.76 1.88 -1.84
N ALA A 155 -8.10 2.89 -2.40
CA ALA A 155 -6.65 2.84 -2.64
C ALA A 155 -5.83 2.66 -1.35
N LEU A 156 -6.34 3.17 -0.21
CA LEU A 156 -5.69 2.99 1.09
C LEU A 156 -5.85 1.57 1.69
N LEU A 157 -6.61 0.66 1.07
CA LEU A 157 -6.75 -0.71 1.58
C LEU A 157 -5.43 -1.50 1.48
N GLU A 158 -4.57 -1.19 0.51
CA GLU A 158 -3.24 -1.78 0.43
C GLU A 158 -2.41 -1.42 1.67
N PRO A 159 -2.10 -0.14 1.98
CA PRO A 159 -1.33 0.20 3.17
C PRO A 159 -2.06 -0.14 4.48
N LEU A 160 -3.39 -0.20 4.50
CA LEU A 160 -4.16 -0.69 5.65
C LEU A 160 -3.84 -2.17 5.95
N SER A 161 -3.62 -3.00 4.93
CA SER A 161 -3.23 -4.40 5.12
C SER A 161 -1.91 -4.54 5.88
N VAL A 162 -0.98 -3.63 5.65
CA VAL A 162 0.28 -3.51 6.39
C VAL A 162 0.02 -3.24 7.87
N ALA A 163 -0.83 -2.26 8.18
CA ALA A 163 -1.16 -1.92 9.56
C ALA A 163 -1.90 -3.06 10.28
N VAL A 164 -2.85 -3.74 9.62
CA VAL A 164 -3.54 -4.92 10.18
C VAL A 164 -2.54 -6.02 10.51
N THR A 165 -1.62 -6.31 9.60
CA THR A 165 -0.55 -7.31 9.81
C THR A 165 0.38 -6.89 10.95
N THR A 166 0.71 -5.61 11.04
CA THR A 166 1.53 -5.04 12.12
C THR A 166 0.85 -5.24 13.47
N MET A 167 -0.44 -4.90 13.60
CA MET A 167 -1.16 -5.09 14.87
C MET A 167 -1.25 -6.57 15.28
N ARG A 168 -1.44 -7.47 14.31
CA ARG A 168 -1.44 -8.92 14.56
C ARG A 168 -0.07 -9.42 15.05
N LYS A 169 1.01 -9.01 14.39
CA LYS A 169 2.39 -9.39 14.77
C LYS A 169 2.81 -8.79 16.11
N ALA A 170 2.38 -7.58 16.41
CA ALA A 170 2.60 -6.91 17.68
C ALA A 170 1.67 -7.42 18.80
N ALA A 171 0.82 -8.42 18.52
CA ALA A 171 -0.15 -9.00 19.44
C ALA A 171 -1.05 -7.95 20.14
N VAL A 172 -1.43 -6.89 19.42
CA VAL A 172 -2.32 -5.85 19.96
C VAL A 172 -3.71 -6.42 20.18
N THR A 173 -4.22 -6.22 21.38
CA THR A 173 -5.54 -6.70 21.85
C THR A 173 -6.28 -5.58 22.59
N PRO A 174 -7.57 -5.73 22.88
CA PRO A 174 -8.30 -4.79 23.72
C PRO A 174 -7.58 -4.51 25.05
N GLY A 175 -7.37 -3.24 25.36
CA GLY A 175 -6.64 -2.79 26.55
C GLY A 175 -5.14 -2.60 26.36
N SER A 176 -4.56 -2.99 25.23
CA SER A 176 -3.13 -2.79 24.95
C SER A 176 -2.73 -1.32 24.96
N SER A 177 -1.48 -1.05 25.38
CA SER A 177 -0.77 0.22 25.22
C SER A 177 0.29 0.04 24.12
N ILE A 178 0.35 0.97 23.16
CA ILE A 178 1.25 0.89 22.00
C ILE A 178 1.96 2.21 21.74
N LEU A 179 3.27 2.12 21.44
CA LEU A 179 4.08 3.24 20.96
C LEU A 179 4.33 3.10 19.46
N ILE A 180 4.03 4.14 18.71
CA ILE A 180 4.25 4.23 17.26
C ILE A 180 5.24 5.35 16.99
N ALA A 181 6.41 5.04 16.47
CA ALA A 181 7.39 6.03 16.03
C ALA A 181 7.12 6.44 14.58
N GLY A 182 6.83 7.71 14.37
CA GLY A 182 6.47 8.31 13.09
C GLY A 182 4.96 8.46 12.91
N ALA A 183 4.54 9.67 12.54
CA ALA A 183 3.16 10.05 12.18
C ALA A 183 3.02 10.33 10.67
N GLY A 184 3.78 9.61 9.85
CA GLY A 184 3.59 9.52 8.41
C GLY A 184 2.34 8.68 8.06
N PRO A 185 2.06 8.43 6.77
CA PRO A 185 0.88 7.67 6.35
C PRO A 185 0.74 6.32 7.08
N ILE A 186 1.80 5.54 7.14
CA ILE A 186 1.79 4.22 7.82
C ILE A 186 1.55 4.36 9.33
N GLY A 187 2.22 5.32 10.00
CA GLY A 187 2.02 5.54 11.44
C GLY A 187 0.59 5.94 11.78
N ILE A 188 -0.03 6.79 10.96
CA ILE A 188 -1.44 7.21 11.10
C ILE A 188 -2.39 6.03 10.91
N ILE A 189 -2.18 5.22 9.84
CA ILE A 189 -3.01 4.03 9.59
C ILE A 189 -2.81 3.01 10.73
N CYS A 190 -1.58 2.83 11.24
CA CYS A 190 -1.32 2.00 12.42
C CYS A 190 -2.07 2.50 13.66
N ALA A 191 -2.10 3.81 13.91
CA ALA A 191 -2.84 4.37 15.05
C ALA A 191 -4.36 4.11 14.94
N GLN A 192 -4.95 4.31 13.76
CA GLN A 192 -6.35 3.99 13.48
C GLN A 192 -6.63 2.49 13.68
N THR A 193 -5.74 1.63 13.16
CA THR A 193 -5.89 0.18 13.26
C THR A 193 -5.73 -0.29 14.70
N ALA A 194 -4.77 0.23 15.46
CA ALA A 194 -4.60 -0.06 16.88
C ALA A 194 -5.87 0.27 17.67
N ARG A 195 -6.47 1.43 17.40
CA ARG A 195 -7.76 1.82 17.99
C ARG A 195 -8.88 0.83 17.64
N ALA A 196 -8.97 0.42 16.38
CA ALA A 196 -9.95 -0.57 15.93
C ALA A 196 -9.73 -1.96 16.57
N PHE A 197 -8.49 -2.32 16.91
CA PHE A 197 -8.15 -3.53 17.67
C PHE A 197 -8.43 -3.40 19.17
N GLY A 198 -8.83 -2.21 19.63
CA GLY A 198 -9.19 -1.97 21.03
C GLY A 198 -8.05 -1.53 21.93
N ALA A 199 -6.92 -1.07 21.38
CA ALA A 199 -5.85 -0.49 22.18
C ALA A 199 -6.37 0.67 23.02
N ALA A 200 -6.03 0.68 24.31
CA ALA A 200 -6.49 1.69 25.28
C ALA A 200 -5.60 2.94 25.25
N GLU A 201 -4.30 2.77 25.01
CA GLU A 201 -3.35 3.84 24.87
C GLU A 201 -2.58 3.71 23.57
N ILE A 202 -2.56 4.78 22.78
CA ILE A 202 -1.88 4.85 21.48
C ILE A 202 -1.03 6.09 21.47
N ILE A 203 0.27 5.92 21.72
CA ILE A 203 1.25 6.99 21.78
C ILE A 203 1.93 7.08 20.42
N VAL A 204 1.93 8.27 19.81
CA VAL A 204 2.59 8.49 18.52
C VAL A 204 3.67 9.55 18.66
N THR A 205 4.86 9.30 18.12
CA THR A 205 5.95 10.27 18.10
C THR A 205 6.22 10.77 16.69
N ASP A 206 6.49 12.04 16.51
CA ASP A 206 6.98 12.61 15.25
C ASP A 206 7.69 13.95 15.53
N LEU A 207 8.64 14.31 14.68
CA LEU A 207 9.34 15.61 14.77
C LEU A 207 8.47 16.77 14.29
N VAL A 208 7.49 16.51 13.42
CA VAL A 208 6.64 17.52 12.77
C VAL A 208 5.35 17.70 13.57
N ALA A 209 5.12 18.92 14.07
CA ALA A 209 3.97 19.24 14.93
C ALA A 209 2.63 18.94 14.25
N GLU A 210 2.47 19.35 13.00
CA GLU A 210 1.23 19.14 12.23
C GLU A 210 0.90 17.66 12.03
N ARG A 211 1.93 16.80 11.96
CA ARG A 211 1.74 15.34 11.89
C ARG A 211 1.29 14.79 13.23
N ARG A 212 1.84 15.29 14.34
CA ARG A 212 1.41 14.90 15.69
C ARG A 212 -0.05 15.29 15.95
N GLU A 213 -0.45 16.51 15.58
CA GLU A 213 -1.85 16.97 15.68
C GLU A 213 -2.79 16.10 14.85
N ARG A 214 -2.39 15.78 13.62
CA ARG A 214 -3.15 14.88 12.76
C ARG A 214 -3.30 13.48 13.38
N ALA A 215 -2.27 12.94 14.01
CA ALA A 215 -2.33 11.63 14.64
C ALA A 215 -3.40 11.56 15.74
N LEU A 216 -3.61 12.63 16.52
CA LEU A 216 -4.70 12.73 17.50
C LEU A 216 -6.07 12.63 16.85
N SER A 217 -6.26 13.22 15.67
CA SER A 217 -7.52 13.14 14.93
C SER A 217 -7.79 11.75 14.36
N TYR A 218 -6.74 10.91 14.23
CA TYR A 218 -6.80 9.59 13.62
C TYR A 218 -6.53 8.43 14.60
N GLY A 219 -6.72 8.65 15.90
CA GLY A 219 -6.78 7.54 16.85
C GLY A 219 -5.69 7.54 17.90
N ALA A 220 -4.64 8.34 17.78
CA ALA A 220 -3.67 8.50 18.85
C ALA A 220 -4.36 9.09 20.10
N THR A 221 -4.01 8.56 21.26
CA THR A 221 -4.49 9.08 22.56
C THR A 221 -3.51 10.10 23.13
N ARG A 222 -2.24 10.01 22.72
CA ARG A 222 -1.15 10.88 23.14
C ARG A 222 -0.14 11.05 22.02
N VAL A 223 0.47 12.21 21.95
CA VAL A 223 1.59 12.47 21.02
C VAL A 223 2.79 13.04 21.76
N ILE A 224 3.98 12.74 21.27
CA ILE A 224 5.26 13.16 21.87
C ILE A 224 6.15 13.76 20.78
N ASP A 225 6.75 14.91 21.07
CA ASP A 225 7.91 15.41 20.34
C ASP A 225 9.18 14.76 20.94
N PRO A 226 9.88 13.88 20.21
CA PRO A 226 11.05 13.20 20.76
C PRO A 226 12.27 14.12 20.94
N ARG A 227 12.19 15.40 20.53
CA ARG A 227 13.21 16.41 20.84
C ARG A 227 13.01 17.05 22.21
N GLU A 228 11.77 17.02 22.73
CA GLU A 228 11.40 17.61 24.02
C GLU A 228 11.35 16.54 25.13
N ILE A 229 10.91 15.34 24.79
CA ILE A 229 10.75 14.21 25.71
C ILE A 229 11.52 13.03 25.15
N ASP A 230 12.57 12.62 25.84
CA ASP A 230 13.28 11.39 25.49
C ASP A 230 12.41 10.17 25.77
N VAL A 231 12.03 9.50 24.70
CA VAL A 231 11.12 8.33 24.70
C VAL A 231 11.69 7.20 25.58
N ALA A 232 13.01 6.97 25.53
CA ALA A 232 13.67 5.89 26.28
C ALA A 232 13.61 6.10 27.81
N THR A 233 13.49 7.36 28.25
CA THR A 233 13.47 7.71 29.68
C THR A 233 12.11 8.25 30.14
N ALA A 234 11.13 8.33 29.25
CA ALA A 234 9.80 8.89 29.53
C ALA A 234 8.93 8.02 30.46
N GLY A 235 9.41 6.87 30.87
CA GLY A 235 8.65 5.95 31.74
C GLY A 235 7.40 5.39 31.08
N LEU A 236 7.44 5.19 29.77
CA LEU A 236 6.33 4.60 29.02
C LEU A 236 6.26 3.09 29.30
N ASP A 237 5.10 2.63 29.74
CA ASP A 237 4.81 1.20 29.89
C ASP A 237 3.90 0.76 28.75
N VAL A 238 4.50 0.22 27.68
CA VAL A 238 3.78 -0.17 26.47
C VAL A 238 3.93 -1.68 26.19
N ASN A 239 2.87 -2.28 25.70
CA ASN A 239 2.86 -3.70 25.32
C ASN A 239 3.54 -3.94 23.97
N ALA A 240 3.56 -2.92 23.10
CA ALA A 240 4.10 -3.04 21.76
C ALA A 240 4.75 -1.74 21.30
N PHE A 241 5.81 -1.88 20.51
CA PHE A 241 6.45 -0.79 19.77
C PHE A 241 6.36 -1.05 18.27
N VAL A 242 6.03 -0.01 17.52
CA VAL A 242 5.98 -0.04 16.04
C VAL A 242 6.85 1.09 15.50
N ASP A 243 7.84 0.75 14.67
CA ASP A 243 8.56 1.75 13.89
C ASP A 243 7.87 1.97 12.53
N ALA A 244 7.41 3.19 12.33
CA ALA A 244 6.88 3.72 11.07
C ALA A 244 7.67 4.97 10.62
N SER A 245 8.83 5.23 11.23
CA SER A 245 9.68 6.39 10.94
C SER A 245 10.84 6.07 10.00
N GLY A 246 11.32 4.81 10.01
CA GLY A 246 12.54 4.38 9.35
C GLY A 246 13.81 5.00 9.93
N SER A 247 13.73 5.59 11.13
CA SER A 247 14.87 6.25 11.81
C SER A 247 15.56 5.29 12.77
N PRO A 248 16.86 4.99 12.58
CA PRO A 248 17.62 4.18 13.54
C PRO A 248 17.56 4.74 14.97
N HIS A 249 17.55 6.07 15.12
CA HIS A 249 17.43 6.72 16.42
C HIS A 249 16.07 6.42 17.08
N ALA A 250 14.97 6.51 16.31
CA ALA A 250 13.64 6.21 16.85
C ALA A 250 13.50 4.74 17.26
N VAL A 251 14.11 3.82 16.50
CA VAL A 251 14.14 2.37 16.84
C VAL A 251 14.88 2.18 18.17
N MET A 252 16.08 2.76 18.31
CA MET A 252 16.88 2.62 19.55
C MET A 252 16.20 3.23 20.77
N SER A 253 15.39 4.27 20.59
CA SER A 253 14.66 4.91 21.68
C SER A 253 13.37 4.16 22.07
N GLY A 254 12.85 3.30 21.19
CA GLY A 254 11.63 2.53 21.42
C GLY A 254 11.84 1.14 22.00
N ILE A 255 13.10 0.70 22.09
CA ILE A 255 13.53 -0.59 22.68
C ILE A 255 14.00 -0.36 24.11
#